data_f4869953bb9264141eac75992a129e8c
#
_entry.id   f4869953bb9264141eac75992a129e8c
#
_cell.length_a   1.000
_cell.length_b   1.000
_cell.length_c   1.000
_cell.angle_alpha   90.00
_cell.angle_beta   90.00
_cell.angle_gamma   90.00
#
_symmetry.space_group_name_H-M   'P 1'
#
loop_
_entity.id
_entity.type
_entity.pdbx_description
1 polymer ?
#
loop_
_entity_poly.entity_id
_entity_poly.type
_entity_poly.pdbx_seq_one_letter_code
_entity_poly.pdbx_strand_id
1 'polypeptide(L)'
;MPVRVAVLDDWQGLAREAADWAALECRAEVVFFSAPFASEDDAASQLAGFDVLMIMRERTAFPASLIARLPRLKLFAMTGRRGATLDLAELARRGITICYADGADSGEATAELALGLIIAAARSLPAGDAAIRVGGFQAGVPAGFQLAGKTLGIIGLGRLGARLARYAVALDMKILAWSQNLTDEAAAAAGAIRVGKQELLAAADVVSLHLVLSARTRGIIGAAELAAMKPGALLVNTARGPLVDEAALVAALSTGRIRAALDVYDSEPLPQGHPLRACPHVVLSPHLGYGTMETFRAFYRQGIENVLAFLDGVPVRRLDPIA
;
A
#
# COMPACT_ATOMS: atom_id res chain seq x y z
N MET A 1 32.40 -19.81 -0.12
CA MET A 1 32.09 -18.39 -0.34
C MET A 1 31.17 -17.94 0.78
N PRO A 2 31.27 -16.72 1.29
CA PRO A 2 30.33 -16.22 2.29
C PRO A 2 28.89 -16.22 1.73
N VAL A 3 27.91 -16.34 2.62
CA VAL A 3 26.49 -16.19 2.26
C VAL A 3 26.26 -14.74 1.80
N ARG A 4 25.51 -14.55 0.74
CA ARG A 4 25.18 -13.22 0.20
C ARG A 4 23.69 -12.92 0.41
N VAL A 5 23.40 -11.80 1.04
CA VAL A 5 22.07 -11.31 1.36
C VAL A 5 21.79 -10.04 0.56
N ALA A 6 20.73 -10.02 -0.25
CA ALA A 6 20.24 -8.81 -0.89
C ALA A 6 19.06 -8.25 -0.09
N VAL A 7 19.15 -6.99 0.31
CA VAL A 7 18.05 -6.21 0.90
C VAL A 7 17.48 -5.34 -0.22
N LEU A 8 16.27 -5.66 -0.66
CA LEU A 8 15.67 -5.06 -1.84
C LEU A 8 14.74 -3.92 -1.48
N ASP A 9 14.52 -3.04 -2.46
CA ASP A 9 13.49 -2.01 -2.43
C ASP A 9 13.63 -0.99 -1.29
N ASP A 10 14.85 -0.74 -0.83
CA ASP A 10 15.15 0.33 0.14
C ASP A 10 15.14 1.71 -0.53
N TRP A 11 14.05 2.03 -1.23
CA TRP A 11 13.94 3.24 -2.06
C TRP A 11 14.01 4.55 -1.27
N GLN A 12 13.78 4.49 0.04
CA GLN A 12 13.91 5.64 0.94
C GLN A 12 15.28 5.69 1.62
N GLY A 13 16.15 4.67 1.45
CA GLY A 13 17.47 4.58 2.07
C GLY A 13 17.45 4.42 3.59
N LEU A 14 16.37 3.85 4.15
CA LEU A 14 16.14 3.77 5.60
C LEU A 14 16.62 2.47 6.23
N ALA A 15 16.97 1.45 5.44
CA ALA A 15 17.27 0.12 5.96
C ALA A 15 18.40 0.13 7.00
N ARG A 16 19.46 0.89 6.74
CA ARG A 16 20.60 0.97 7.67
C ARG A 16 20.28 1.69 8.98
N GLU A 17 19.43 2.70 8.95
CA GLU A 17 19.01 3.43 10.15
C GLU A 17 17.96 2.66 10.95
N ALA A 18 17.12 1.89 10.27
CA ALA A 18 15.97 1.23 10.86
C ALA A 18 16.34 -0.02 11.69
N ALA A 19 17.53 -0.62 11.53
CA ALA A 19 17.94 -1.81 12.28
C ALA A 19 19.45 -1.90 12.48
N ASP A 20 19.85 -2.69 13.48
CA ASP A 20 21.25 -3.08 13.67
C ASP A 20 21.58 -4.30 12.79
N TRP A 21 22.46 -4.11 11.83
CA TRP A 21 22.90 -5.13 10.86
C TRP A 21 24.16 -5.88 11.29
N ALA A 22 24.84 -5.44 12.36
CA ALA A 22 26.18 -5.94 12.73
C ALA A 22 26.21 -7.47 12.89
N ALA A 23 25.20 -8.04 13.58
CA ALA A 23 25.14 -9.49 13.80
C ALA A 23 25.00 -10.27 12.46
N LEU A 24 24.29 -9.73 11.47
CA LEU A 24 24.16 -10.36 10.16
C LEU A 24 25.40 -10.12 9.30
N GLU A 25 25.97 -8.93 9.31
CA GLU A 25 27.18 -8.56 8.55
C GLU A 25 28.43 -9.34 9.01
N CYS A 26 28.46 -9.80 10.27
CA CYS A 26 29.51 -10.74 10.74
C CYS A 26 29.39 -12.14 10.09
N ARG A 27 28.25 -12.50 9.50
CA ARG A 27 27.99 -13.87 9.00
C ARG A 27 27.72 -13.91 7.48
N ALA A 28 27.43 -12.77 6.86
CA ALA A 28 27.04 -12.67 5.47
C ALA A 28 27.48 -11.34 4.84
N GLU A 29 27.69 -11.35 3.54
CA GLU A 29 27.80 -10.12 2.75
C GLU A 29 26.40 -9.54 2.51
N VAL A 30 26.10 -8.36 3.06
CA VAL A 30 24.79 -7.70 2.93
C VAL A 30 24.87 -6.57 1.92
N VAL A 31 24.05 -6.64 0.88
CA VAL A 31 23.98 -5.62 -0.19
C VAL A 31 22.58 -5.00 -0.22
N PHE A 32 22.53 -3.66 -0.24
CA PHE A 32 21.27 -2.90 -0.25
C PHE A 32 20.98 -2.38 -1.66
N PHE A 33 19.75 -2.60 -2.13
CA PHE A 33 19.25 -2.12 -3.41
C PHE A 33 18.24 -1.00 -3.16
N SER A 34 18.63 0.23 -3.47
CA SER A 34 17.84 1.45 -3.22
C SER A 34 17.11 1.98 -4.45
N ALA A 35 17.18 1.28 -5.57
CA ALA A 35 16.49 1.64 -6.81
C ALA A 35 15.67 0.43 -7.33
N PRO A 36 14.56 0.67 -8.04
CA PRO A 36 13.86 -0.40 -8.73
C PRO A 36 14.71 -0.99 -9.86
N PHE A 37 14.55 -2.28 -10.12
CA PHE A 37 15.16 -2.92 -11.29
C PHE A 37 14.51 -2.41 -12.57
N ALA A 38 15.32 -2.22 -13.61
CA ALA A 38 14.84 -1.72 -14.91
C ALA A 38 13.95 -2.73 -15.64
N SER A 39 14.17 -4.04 -15.40
CA SER A 39 13.41 -5.13 -16.01
C SER A 39 13.60 -6.43 -15.20
N GLU A 40 12.86 -7.49 -15.56
CA GLU A 40 13.10 -8.83 -15.03
C GLU A 40 14.49 -9.36 -15.36
N ASP A 41 15.02 -9.05 -16.56
CA ASP A 41 16.38 -9.44 -16.97
C ASP A 41 17.44 -8.77 -16.10
N ASP A 42 17.23 -7.49 -15.79
CA ASP A 42 18.10 -6.73 -14.91
C ASP A 42 18.07 -7.31 -13.48
N ALA A 43 16.89 -7.57 -12.94
CA ALA A 43 16.72 -8.22 -11.63
C ALA A 43 17.41 -9.58 -11.58
N ALA A 44 17.21 -10.44 -12.59
CA ALA A 44 17.84 -11.75 -12.66
C ALA A 44 19.38 -11.66 -12.70
N SER A 45 19.91 -10.74 -13.51
CA SER A 45 21.37 -10.52 -13.62
C SER A 45 21.99 -10.10 -12.30
N GLN A 46 21.36 -9.13 -11.62
CA GLN A 46 21.88 -8.59 -10.37
C GLN A 46 21.71 -9.56 -9.19
N LEU A 47 20.62 -10.35 -9.16
CA LEU A 47 20.25 -11.20 -8.01
C LEU A 47 20.75 -12.65 -8.11
N ALA A 48 21.21 -13.14 -9.28
CA ALA A 48 21.61 -14.55 -9.47
C ALA A 48 22.68 -15.05 -8.49
N GLY A 49 23.52 -14.14 -7.97
CA GLY A 49 24.60 -14.45 -7.03
C GLY A 49 24.23 -14.46 -5.54
N PHE A 50 22.97 -14.22 -5.18
CA PHE A 50 22.53 -14.12 -3.80
C PHE A 50 21.89 -15.42 -3.29
N ASP A 51 22.20 -15.77 -2.04
CA ASP A 51 21.62 -16.93 -1.35
C ASP A 51 20.31 -16.57 -0.62
N VAL A 52 20.16 -15.29 -0.25
CA VAL A 52 19.04 -14.77 0.53
C VAL A 52 18.53 -13.47 -0.11
N LEU A 53 17.22 -13.36 -0.25
CA LEU A 53 16.55 -12.12 -0.61
C LEU A 53 15.67 -11.66 0.56
N MET A 54 15.87 -10.42 1.01
CA MET A 54 14.97 -9.71 1.92
C MET A 54 14.20 -8.67 1.11
N ILE A 55 12.88 -8.88 0.92
CA ILE A 55 12.06 -8.04 0.07
C ILE A 55 11.16 -7.10 0.87
N MET A 56 10.86 -5.94 0.31
CA MET A 56 9.95 -4.96 0.89
C MET A 56 8.60 -4.98 0.17
N ARG A 57 7.62 -5.64 0.79
CA ARG A 57 6.26 -5.76 0.26
C ARG A 57 6.24 -6.39 -1.14
N GLU A 58 5.47 -5.83 -2.05
CA GLU A 58 5.27 -6.29 -3.43
C GLU A 58 5.94 -5.35 -4.45
N ARG A 59 6.98 -4.59 -4.01
CA ARG A 59 7.61 -3.57 -4.85
C ARG A 59 8.33 -4.18 -6.06
N THR A 60 9.17 -5.19 -5.82
CA THR A 60 9.72 -6.03 -6.89
C THR A 60 8.85 -7.26 -7.06
N ALA A 61 8.40 -7.52 -8.29
CA ALA A 61 7.66 -8.75 -8.63
C ALA A 61 8.62 -9.94 -8.75
N PHE A 62 8.18 -11.11 -8.25
CA PHE A 62 8.91 -12.38 -8.36
C PHE A 62 8.02 -13.44 -9.01
N PRO A 63 7.82 -13.37 -10.35
CA PRO A 63 7.15 -14.44 -11.10
C PRO A 63 8.03 -15.69 -11.18
N ALA A 64 7.45 -16.83 -11.57
CA ALA A 64 8.18 -18.08 -11.76
C ALA A 64 9.38 -17.93 -12.70
N SER A 65 9.27 -17.11 -13.75
CA SER A 65 10.32 -16.83 -14.72
C SER A 65 11.57 -16.21 -14.07
N LEU A 66 11.39 -15.23 -13.17
CA LEU A 66 12.50 -14.63 -12.43
C LEU A 66 13.09 -15.62 -11.42
N ILE A 67 12.23 -16.28 -10.62
CA ILE A 67 12.65 -17.24 -9.59
C ILE A 67 13.50 -18.35 -10.21
N ALA A 68 13.14 -18.87 -11.40
CA ALA A 68 13.90 -19.88 -12.12
C ALA A 68 15.35 -19.47 -12.44
N ARG A 69 15.61 -18.19 -12.54
CA ARG A 69 16.92 -17.59 -12.89
C ARG A 69 17.78 -17.24 -11.66
N LEU A 70 17.32 -17.59 -10.45
CA LEU A 70 18.04 -17.36 -9.19
C LEU A 70 18.57 -18.69 -8.62
N PRO A 71 19.67 -19.24 -9.18
CA PRO A 71 20.12 -20.61 -8.90
C PRO A 71 20.66 -20.77 -7.47
N ARG A 72 21.09 -19.70 -6.83
CA ARG A 72 21.67 -19.73 -5.48
C ARG A 72 20.63 -19.48 -4.39
N LEU A 73 19.42 -19.03 -4.72
CA LEU A 73 18.42 -18.61 -3.75
C LEU A 73 17.98 -19.80 -2.85
N LYS A 74 18.09 -19.61 -1.54
CA LYS A 74 17.76 -20.59 -0.50
C LYS A 74 16.74 -20.06 0.50
N LEU A 75 16.74 -18.74 0.75
CA LEU A 75 15.81 -18.08 1.65
C LEU A 75 15.19 -16.85 0.98
N PHE A 76 13.86 -16.78 1.03
CA PHE A 76 13.06 -15.63 0.62
C PHE A 76 12.38 -15.04 1.85
N ALA A 77 12.92 -13.93 2.38
CA ALA A 77 12.41 -13.25 3.56
C ALA A 77 11.55 -12.05 3.12
N MET A 78 10.23 -12.17 3.26
CA MET A 78 9.28 -11.18 2.80
C MET A 78 8.68 -10.36 3.94
N THR A 79 8.27 -9.14 3.69
CA THR A 79 7.47 -8.35 4.61
C THR A 79 5.97 -8.56 4.34
N GLY A 80 5.23 -8.96 5.39
CA GLY A 80 3.85 -9.44 5.28
C GLY A 80 3.78 -10.91 4.85
N ARG A 81 2.57 -11.46 4.82
CA ARG A 81 2.31 -12.89 4.58
C ARG A 81 1.74 -13.18 3.18
N ARG A 82 1.52 -12.18 2.36
CA ARG A 82 0.88 -12.26 1.04
C ARG A 82 1.51 -11.25 0.09
N GLY A 83 1.57 -11.63 -1.18
CA GLY A 83 2.00 -10.77 -2.26
C GLY A 83 1.38 -11.23 -3.57
N ALA A 84 0.60 -10.37 -4.24
CA ALA A 84 -0.05 -10.71 -5.50
C ALA A 84 0.96 -10.88 -6.66
N THR A 85 2.15 -10.30 -6.52
CA THR A 85 3.23 -10.34 -7.52
C THR A 85 4.31 -11.38 -7.19
N LEU A 86 4.08 -12.20 -6.15
CA LEU A 86 5.05 -13.19 -5.66
C LEU A 86 4.53 -14.60 -5.95
N ASP A 87 5.26 -15.38 -6.75
CA ASP A 87 4.94 -16.80 -6.97
C ASP A 87 5.52 -17.66 -5.83
N LEU A 88 4.78 -17.67 -4.70
CA LEU A 88 5.16 -18.43 -3.52
C LEU A 88 5.15 -19.95 -3.78
N ALA A 89 4.31 -20.43 -4.70
CA ALA A 89 4.25 -21.83 -5.07
C ALA A 89 5.52 -22.27 -5.79
N GLU A 90 6.05 -21.46 -6.70
CA GLU A 90 7.33 -21.75 -7.38
C GLU A 90 8.50 -21.73 -6.40
N LEU A 91 8.55 -20.76 -5.45
CA LEU A 91 9.57 -20.76 -4.38
C LEU A 91 9.55 -22.07 -3.59
N ALA A 92 8.36 -22.52 -3.15
CA ALA A 92 8.20 -23.76 -2.42
C ALA A 92 8.57 -24.99 -3.26
N ARG A 93 8.14 -25.05 -4.53
CA ARG A 93 8.47 -26.15 -5.46
C ARG A 93 9.98 -26.31 -5.64
N ARG A 94 10.75 -25.22 -5.56
CA ARG A 94 12.22 -25.23 -5.63
C ARG A 94 12.90 -25.49 -4.28
N GLY A 95 12.14 -25.73 -3.22
CA GLY A 95 12.66 -25.97 -1.88
C GLY A 95 13.25 -24.70 -1.22
N ILE A 96 12.90 -23.53 -1.71
CA ILE A 96 13.34 -22.26 -1.12
C ILE A 96 12.53 -22.02 0.15
N THR A 97 13.23 -21.80 1.26
CA THR A 97 12.57 -21.44 2.52
C THR A 97 11.92 -20.06 2.40
N ILE A 98 10.66 -19.94 2.82
CA ILE A 98 9.96 -18.66 2.84
C ILE A 98 9.72 -18.28 4.29
N CYS A 99 10.19 -17.07 4.68
CA CYS A 99 9.93 -16.48 5.98
C CYS A 99 9.26 -15.13 5.80
N TYR A 100 8.47 -14.72 6.81
CA TYR A 100 7.77 -13.43 6.76
C TYR A 100 8.12 -12.56 7.97
N ALA A 101 7.89 -11.26 7.83
CA ALA A 101 7.90 -10.29 8.90
C ALA A 101 6.53 -9.62 8.96
N ASP A 102 5.85 -9.66 10.11
CA ASP A 102 4.51 -9.05 10.27
C ASP A 102 4.55 -7.53 10.43
N GLY A 103 5.72 -6.98 10.77
CA GLY A 103 5.84 -5.58 11.19
C GLY A 103 5.32 -5.34 12.62
N ALA A 104 5.27 -4.08 13.01
CA ALA A 104 4.72 -3.65 14.31
C ALA A 104 3.28 -3.12 14.16
N ASP A 105 2.83 -2.90 12.93
CA ASP A 105 1.62 -2.15 12.62
C ASP A 105 0.38 -3.05 12.64
N SER A 106 -0.53 -2.78 13.54
CA SER A 106 -1.88 -3.36 13.55
C SER A 106 -2.85 -2.59 12.63
N GLY A 107 -2.33 -1.72 11.76
CA GLY A 107 -3.08 -0.96 10.76
C GLY A 107 -3.19 0.54 11.07
N GLU A 108 -2.47 1.02 12.08
CA GLU A 108 -2.44 2.44 12.45
C GLU A 108 -1.91 3.29 11.31
N ALA A 109 -0.69 3.03 10.89
CA ALA A 109 0.01 3.83 9.87
C ALA A 109 -0.83 4.03 8.59
N THR A 110 -1.42 2.95 8.06
CA THR A 110 -2.25 3.05 6.85
C THR A 110 -3.55 3.82 7.08
N ALA A 111 -4.19 3.66 8.25
CA ALA A 111 -5.42 4.39 8.58
C ALA A 111 -5.13 5.89 8.82
N GLU A 112 -4.00 6.20 9.43
CA GLU A 112 -3.51 7.58 9.65
C GLU A 112 -3.17 8.25 8.31
N LEU A 113 -2.49 7.53 7.40
CA LEU A 113 -2.25 8.06 6.06
C LEU A 113 -3.57 8.31 5.31
N ALA A 114 -4.54 7.40 5.39
CA ALA A 114 -5.85 7.60 4.75
C ALA A 114 -6.54 8.86 5.29
N LEU A 115 -6.52 9.09 6.61
CA LEU A 115 -7.01 10.32 7.22
C LEU A 115 -6.22 11.54 6.74
N GLY A 116 -4.89 11.45 6.74
CA GLY A 116 -4.01 12.52 6.25
C GLY A 116 -4.30 12.91 4.81
N LEU A 117 -4.52 11.94 3.92
CA LEU A 117 -4.90 12.15 2.53
C LEU A 117 -6.30 12.78 2.40
N ILE A 118 -7.27 12.36 3.22
CA ILE A 118 -8.59 13.00 3.28
C ILE A 118 -8.45 14.48 3.63
N ILE A 119 -7.70 14.81 4.70
CA ILE A 119 -7.48 16.19 5.15
C ILE A 119 -6.71 16.97 4.10
N ALA A 120 -5.65 16.40 3.53
CA ALA A 120 -4.84 17.05 2.49
C ALA A 120 -5.67 17.44 1.26
N ALA A 121 -6.54 16.53 0.80
CA ALA A 121 -7.45 16.79 -0.32
C ALA A 121 -8.58 17.77 0.05
N ALA A 122 -9.19 17.60 1.23
CA ALA A 122 -10.26 18.46 1.71
C ALA A 122 -9.82 19.93 1.90
N ARG A 123 -8.55 20.15 2.25
CA ARG A 123 -8.01 21.48 2.57
C ARG A 123 -7.01 21.98 1.53
N SER A 124 -6.86 21.29 0.40
CA SER A 124 -5.93 21.65 -0.70
C SER A 124 -4.49 21.88 -0.22
N LEU A 125 -4.03 21.10 0.78
CA LEU A 125 -2.73 21.32 1.43
C LEU A 125 -1.55 21.24 0.45
N PRO A 126 -1.48 20.28 -0.50
CA PRO A 126 -0.37 20.23 -1.44
C PRO A 126 -0.29 21.45 -2.35
N ALA A 127 -1.45 21.98 -2.79
CA ALA A 127 -1.50 23.18 -3.62
C ALA A 127 -1.08 24.43 -2.81
N GLY A 128 -1.50 24.50 -1.54
CA GLY A 128 -1.10 25.58 -0.63
C GLY A 128 0.41 25.59 -0.35
N ASP A 129 1.00 24.41 -0.04
CA ASP A 129 2.45 24.27 0.16
C ASP A 129 3.23 24.66 -1.10
N ALA A 130 2.80 24.15 -2.27
CA ALA A 130 3.43 24.51 -3.54
C ALA A 130 3.38 26.00 -3.83
N ALA A 131 2.24 26.68 -3.57
CA ALA A 131 2.08 28.13 -3.76
C ALA A 131 3.06 28.92 -2.89
N ILE A 132 3.17 28.59 -1.60
CA ILE A 132 4.08 29.26 -0.68
C ILE A 132 5.54 29.10 -1.11
N ARG A 133 5.95 27.89 -1.54
CA ARG A 133 7.34 27.62 -1.94
C ARG A 133 7.81 28.42 -3.16
N VAL A 134 6.89 28.85 -4.02
CA VAL A 134 7.20 29.68 -5.20
C VAL A 134 6.92 31.17 -4.96
N GLY A 135 6.74 31.61 -3.69
CA GLY A 135 6.52 33.00 -3.32
C GLY A 135 5.08 33.49 -3.50
N GLY A 136 4.12 32.60 -3.80
CA GLY A 136 2.70 32.90 -3.82
C GLY A 136 2.06 32.89 -2.43
N PHE A 137 0.74 33.07 -2.38
CA PHE A 137 -0.04 32.98 -1.12
C PHE A 137 -1.37 32.26 -1.40
N GLN A 138 -2.50 32.88 -1.31
CA GLN A 138 -3.82 32.28 -1.50
C GLN A 138 -4.28 32.26 -2.98
N ALA A 139 -3.71 33.10 -3.82
CA ALA A 139 -4.12 33.22 -5.23
C ALA A 139 -3.86 31.89 -5.95
N GLY A 140 -4.90 31.35 -6.60
CA GLY A 140 -4.82 30.08 -7.34
C GLY A 140 -4.91 28.81 -6.48
N VAL A 141 -4.94 28.91 -5.16
CA VAL A 141 -5.16 27.76 -4.28
C VAL A 141 -6.68 27.50 -4.20
N PRO A 142 -7.16 26.29 -4.58
CA PRO A 142 -8.58 25.97 -4.53
C PRO A 142 -9.13 26.04 -3.10
N ALA A 143 -10.34 26.59 -2.95
CA ALA A 143 -11.03 26.54 -1.66
C ALA A 143 -11.30 25.09 -1.25
N GLY A 144 -11.03 24.78 0.00
CA GLY A 144 -11.32 23.46 0.57
C GLY A 144 -12.77 23.34 1.05
N PHE A 145 -13.06 22.18 1.67
CA PHE A 145 -14.31 21.95 2.38
C PHE A 145 -14.02 21.40 3.80
N GLN A 146 -14.93 21.59 4.74
CA GLN A 146 -14.82 21.03 6.08
C GLN A 146 -15.39 19.61 6.11
N LEU A 147 -14.87 18.76 7.02
CA LEU A 147 -15.28 17.37 7.17
C LEU A 147 -16.47 17.22 8.14
N ALA A 148 -16.56 18.06 9.14
CA ALA A 148 -17.65 18.03 10.12
C ALA A 148 -19.02 18.09 9.43
N GLY A 149 -19.90 17.17 9.81
CA GLY A 149 -21.24 17.01 9.24
C GLY A 149 -21.28 16.29 7.88
N LYS A 150 -20.13 16.00 7.26
CA LYS A 150 -20.01 15.23 6.01
C LYS A 150 -20.14 13.73 6.24
N THR A 151 -20.41 12.99 5.18
CA THR A 151 -20.53 11.54 5.20
C THR A 151 -19.30 10.88 4.63
N LEU A 152 -18.66 10.01 5.43
CA LEU A 152 -17.61 9.10 4.98
C LEU A 152 -18.23 7.74 4.64
N GLY A 153 -18.10 7.30 3.40
CA GLY A 153 -18.43 5.95 2.95
C GLY A 153 -17.20 5.06 3.00
N ILE A 154 -17.24 3.98 3.76
CA ILE A 154 -16.15 3.02 3.88
C ILE A 154 -16.49 1.75 3.10
N ILE A 155 -15.74 1.47 2.05
CA ILE A 155 -15.85 0.24 1.27
C ILE A 155 -14.78 -0.73 1.77
N GLY A 156 -15.21 -1.69 2.63
CA GLY A 156 -14.32 -2.60 3.33
C GLY A 156 -14.15 -2.26 4.81
N LEU A 157 -15.15 -2.50 5.64
CA LEU A 157 -15.09 -2.25 7.09
C LEU A 157 -14.39 -3.40 7.84
N GLY A 158 -13.13 -3.67 7.43
CA GLY A 158 -12.21 -4.54 8.18
C GLY A 158 -11.38 -3.74 9.19
N ARG A 159 -10.24 -4.31 9.61
CA ARG A 159 -9.35 -3.69 10.60
C ARG A 159 -9.00 -2.23 10.29
N LEU A 160 -8.57 -1.94 9.05
CA LEU A 160 -8.19 -0.59 8.62
C LEU A 160 -9.39 0.35 8.51
N GLY A 161 -10.48 -0.11 7.85
CA GLY A 161 -11.69 0.69 7.69
C GLY A 161 -12.35 1.05 9.01
N ALA A 162 -12.40 0.11 9.97
CA ALA A 162 -12.93 0.38 11.31
C ALA A 162 -12.07 1.39 12.09
N ARG A 163 -10.75 1.39 11.87
CA ARG A 163 -9.86 2.37 12.49
C ARG A 163 -10.07 3.77 11.90
N LEU A 164 -10.16 3.87 10.57
CA LEU A 164 -10.50 5.14 9.91
C LEU A 164 -11.88 5.64 10.33
N ALA A 165 -12.88 4.76 10.50
CA ALA A 165 -14.21 5.12 11.00
C ALA A 165 -14.11 5.84 12.34
N ARG A 166 -13.34 5.31 13.30
CA ARG A 166 -13.16 5.93 14.63
C ARG A 166 -12.51 7.31 14.53
N TYR A 167 -11.53 7.49 13.64
CA TYR A 167 -10.91 8.80 13.43
C TYR A 167 -11.90 9.80 12.84
N ALA A 168 -12.72 9.36 11.89
CA ALA A 168 -13.71 10.22 11.23
C ALA A 168 -14.88 10.60 12.17
N VAL A 169 -15.27 9.72 13.09
CA VAL A 169 -16.24 10.07 14.16
C VAL A 169 -15.73 11.20 15.02
N ALA A 170 -14.42 11.23 15.36
CA ALA A 170 -13.80 12.33 16.12
C ALA A 170 -13.76 13.67 15.34
N LEU A 171 -14.01 13.63 14.03
CA LEU A 171 -14.19 14.80 13.17
C LEU A 171 -15.65 15.13 12.87
N ASP A 172 -16.57 14.62 13.67
CA ASP A 172 -18.03 14.79 13.52
C ASP A 172 -18.58 14.36 12.15
N MET A 173 -17.95 13.35 11.52
CA MET A 173 -18.45 12.78 10.28
C MET A 173 -19.50 11.70 10.53
N LYS A 174 -20.45 11.56 9.61
CA LYS A 174 -21.37 10.39 9.54
C LYS A 174 -20.66 9.27 8.80
N ILE A 175 -20.75 8.03 9.32
CA ILE A 175 -20.07 6.87 8.73
C ILE A 175 -21.09 5.91 8.14
N LEU A 176 -20.98 5.70 6.82
CA LEU A 176 -21.65 4.62 6.10
C LEU A 176 -20.62 3.54 5.75
N ALA A 177 -21.01 2.27 5.81
CA ALA A 177 -20.11 1.18 5.48
C ALA A 177 -20.77 0.12 4.60
N TRP A 178 -19.96 -0.43 3.70
CA TRP A 178 -20.31 -1.59 2.90
C TRP A 178 -19.14 -2.56 2.78
N SER A 179 -19.42 -3.83 2.96
CA SER A 179 -18.58 -4.97 2.56
C SER A 179 -19.49 -6.14 2.23
N GLN A 180 -19.02 -7.08 1.41
CA GLN A 180 -19.83 -8.22 0.96
C GLN A 180 -20.48 -9.00 2.11
N ASN A 181 -19.74 -9.18 3.22
CA ASN A 181 -20.17 -9.98 4.37
C ASN A 181 -20.32 -9.13 5.66
N LEU A 182 -20.50 -7.81 5.52
CA LEU A 182 -20.67 -6.93 6.68
C LEU A 182 -22.02 -7.17 7.31
N THR A 183 -22.06 -7.34 8.64
CA THR A 183 -23.31 -7.37 9.42
C THR A 183 -23.61 -6.01 10.03
N ASP A 184 -24.85 -5.79 10.44
CA ASP A 184 -25.28 -4.55 11.09
C ASP A 184 -24.58 -4.36 12.44
N GLU A 185 -24.38 -5.45 13.18
CA GLU A 185 -23.69 -5.44 14.48
C GLU A 185 -22.22 -5.05 14.32
N ALA A 186 -21.54 -5.61 13.31
CA ALA A 186 -20.13 -5.27 13.03
C ALA A 186 -19.98 -3.82 12.57
N ALA A 187 -20.91 -3.28 11.81
CA ALA A 187 -20.93 -1.88 11.41
C ALA A 187 -21.15 -0.98 12.62
N ALA A 188 -22.17 -1.27 13.44
CA ALA A 188 -22.48 -0.49 14.65
C ALA A 188 -21.33 -0.48 15.65
N ALA A 189 -20.62 -1.60 15.84
CA ALA A 189 -19.45 -1.70 16.71
C ALA A 189 -18.28 -0.77 16.25
N ALA A 190 -18.24 -0.41 14.97
CA ALA A 190 -17.29 0.56 14.42
C ALA A 190 -17.84 2.00 14.33
N GLY A 191 -19.03 2.26 14.87
CA GLY A 191 -19.69 3.56 14.78
C GLY A 191 -20.22 3.88 13.37
N ALA A 192 -20.49 2.86 12.55
CA ALA A 192 -20.93 3.00 11.17
C ALA A 192 -22.36 2.44 10.98
N ILE A 193 -23.05 2.90 9.95
CA ILE A 193 -24.32 2.36 9.48
C ILE A 193 -24.03 1.51 8.24
N ARG A 194 -24.44 0.23 8.25
CA ARG A 194 -24.37 -0.62 7.07
C ARG A 194 -25.41 -0.22 6.05
N VAL A 195 -24.99 -0.06 4.80
CA VAL A 195 -25.87 0.27 3.67
C VAL A 195 -25.49 -0.53 2.43
N GLY A 196 -26.30 -0.46 1.38
CA GLY A 196 -25.94 -0.99 0.07
C GLY A 196 -24.80 -0.20 -0.59
N LYS A 197 -24.01 -0.83 -1.49
CA LYS A 197 -22.89 -0.16 -2.17
C LYS A 197 -23.36 1.08 -2.95
N GLN A 198 -24.46 1.00 -3.67
CA GLN A 198 -25.00 2.11 -4.44
C GLN A 198 -25.49 3.25 -3.56
N GLU A 199 -26.16 2.93 -2.47
CA GLU A 199 -26.61 3.91 -1.48
C GLU A 199 -25.43 4.64 -0.84
N LEU A 200 -24.38 3.90 -0.45
CA LEU A 200 -23.13 4.49 0.06
C LEU A 200 -22.53 5.48 -0.92
N LEU A 201 -22.38 5.10 -2.20
CA LEU A 201 -21.77 5.95 -3.22
C LEU A 201 -22.60 7.22 -3.46
N ALA A 202 -23.92 7.12 -3.49
CA ALA A 202 -24.81 8.26 -3.68
C ALA A 202 -24.85 9.21 -2.48
N ALA A 203 -24.65 8.69 -1.26
CA ALA A 203 -24.79 9.46 -0.02
C ALA A 203 -23.46 10.03 0.51
N ALA A 204 -22.30 9.44 0.16
CA ALA A 204 -21.01 9.82 0.71
C ALA A 204 -20.43 11.09 0.05
N ASP A 205 -19.82 11.95 0.87
CA ASP A 205 -19.00 13.08 0.43
C ASP A 205 -17.54 12.66 0.24
N VAL A 206 -17.12 11.65 1.01
CA VAL A 206 -15.80 10.98 0.92
C VAL A 206 -16.04 9.48 0.84
N VAL A 207 -15.41 8.79 -0.10
CA VAL A 207 -15.44 7.31 -0.23
C VAL A 207 -14.02 6.79 -0.05
N SER A 208 -13.80 5.89 0.91
CA SER A 208 -12.48 5.31 1.20
C SER A 208 -12.48 3.79 1.04
N LEU A 209 -11.48 3.27 0.30
CA LEU A 209 -11.35 1.87 -0.06
C LEU A 209 -10.40 1.14 0.88
N HIS A 210 -10.85 0.01 1.46
CA HIS A 210 -10.09 -0.83 2.40
C HIS A 210 -10.30 -2.33 2.13
N LEU A 211 -10.61 -2.70 0.89
CA LEU A 211 -10.78 -4.10 0.48
C LEU A 211 -9.45 -4.75 0.12
N VAL A 212 -9.37 -6.05 0.32
CA VAL A 212 -8.28 -6.87 -0.25
C VAL A 212 -8.52 -7.04 -1.75
N LEU A 213 -7.47 -6.88 -2.55
CA LEU A 213 -7.54 -7.14 -3.99
C LEU A 213 -7.70 -8.64 -4.26
N SER A 214 -8.66 -8.99 -5.06
CA SER A 214 -8.97 -10.36 -5.50
C SER A 214 -9.71 -10.30 -6.84
N ALA A 215 -9.96 -11.46 -7.46
CA ALA A 215 -10.77 -11.51 -8.67
C ALA A 215 -12.16 -10.87 -8.50
N ARG A 216 -12.74 -10.95 -7.28
CA ARG A 216 -14.07 -10.38 -6.98
C ARG A 216 -14.06 -8.88 -6.70
N THR A 217 -12.91 -8.31 -6.36
CA THR A 217 -12.80 -6.90 -5.94
C THR A 217 -12.04 -6.05 -6.96
N ARG A 218 -11.41 -6.65 -7.95
CA ARG A 218 -10.78 -5.94 -9.07
C ARG A 218 -11.84 -5.14 -9.82
N GLY A 219 -11.58 -3.84 -10.03
CA GLY A 219 -12.51 -2.93 -10.71
C GLY A 219 -13.85 -2.74 -10.00
N ILE A 220 -13.91 -2.98 -8.69
CA ILE A 220 -15.16 -2.83 -7.91
C ILE A 220 -15.69 -1.40 -7.92
N ILE A 221 -14.83 -0.44 -8.23
CA ILE A 221 -15.15 0.95 -8.53
C ILE A 221 -14.82 1.19 -10.00
N GLY A 222 -15.81 1.04 -10.84
CA GLY A 222 -15.75 1.33 -12.27
C GLY A 222 -16.47 2.63 -12.64
N ALA A 223 -16.70 2.84 -13.94
CA ALA A 223 -17.34 4.05 -14.44
C ALA A 223 -18.75 4.28 -13.85
N ALA A 224 -19.53 3.22 -13.65
CA ALA A 224 -20.88 3.32 -13.08
C ALA A 224 -20.82 3.75 -11.61
N GLU A 225 -19.89 3.22 -10.82
CA GLU A 225 -19.69 3.60 -9.43
C GLU A 225 -19.20 5.04 -9.29
N LEU A 226 -18.24 5.45 -10.12
CA LEU A 226 -17.75 6.84 -10.16
C LEU A 226 -18.85 7.83 -10.55
N ALA A 227 -19.71 7.45 -11.49
CA ALA A 227 -20.88 8.26 -11.88
C ALA A 227 -21.95 8.34 -10.77
N ALA A 228 -22.08 7.29 -9.94
CA ALA A 228 -23.03 7.26 -8.82
C ALA A 228 -22.58 8.12 -7.64
N MET A 229 -21.28 8.45 -7.52
CA MET A 229 -20.77 9.33 -6.47
C MET A 229 -21.35 10.75 -6.59
N LYS A 230 -21.45 11.48 -5.48
CA LYS A 230 -21.84 12.90 -5.53
C LYS A 230 -20.89 13.71 -6.42
N PRO A 231 -21.37 14.73 -7.15
CA PRO A 231 -20.50 15.70 -7.81
C PRO A 231 -19.50 16.32 -6.81
N GLY A 232 -18.20 16.28 -7.14
CA GLY A 232 -17.15 16.79 -6.28
C GLY A 232 -16.79 15.91 -5.08
N ALA A 233 -17.38 14.72 -4.92
CA ALA A 233 -17.00 13.78 -3.88
C ALA A 233 -15.53 13.35 -4.01
N LEU A 234 -14.92 13.00 -2.89
CA LEU A 234 -13.53 12.56 -2.80
C LEU A 234 -13.45 11.04 -2.75
N LEU A 235 -12.75 10.42 -3.71
CA LEU A 235 -12.37 9.02 -3.66
C LEU A 235 -10.97 8.87 -3.05
N VAL A 236 -10.84 8.01 -2.03
CA VAL A 236 -9.56 7.72 -1.36
C VAL A 236 -9.20 6.25 -1.54
N ASN A 237 -8.00 5.99 -2.05
CA ASN A 237 -7.50 4.62 -2.20
C ASN A 237 -6.11 4.48 -1.58
N THR A 238 -6.05 3.82 -0.42
CA THR A 238 -4.83 3.40 0.26
C THR A 238 -4.73 1.88 0.34
N ALA A 239 -5.54 1.17 -0.45
CA ALA A 239 -5.59 -0.28 -0.45
C ALA A 239 -4.77 -0.88 -1.61
N ARG A 240 -5.33 -0.91 -2.84
CA ARG A 240 -4.64 -1.37 -4.06
C ARG A 240 -5.21 -0.63 -5.28
N GLY A 241 -4.34 -0.22 -6.22
CA GLY A 241 -4.72 0.45 -7.47
C GLY A 241 -5.86 -0.25 -8.21
N PRO A 242 -5.70 -1.54 -8.54
CA PRO A 242 -6.68 -2.28 -9.33
C PRO A 242 -8.07 -2.53 -8.69
N LEU A 243 -8.35 -1.98 -7.51
CA LEU A 243 -9.72 -1.89 -6.99
C LEU A 243 -10.58 -0.88 -7.76
N VAL A 244 -9.92 0.07 -8.42
CA VAL A 244 -10.54 1.10 -9.25
C VAL A 244 -10.20 0.82 -10.70
N ASP A 245 -11.14 1.00 -11.61
CA ASP A 245 -10.85 1.10 -13.05
C ASP A 245 -10.10 2.43 -13.28
N GLU A 246 -8.79 2.34 -13.52
CA GLU A 246 -7.92 3.51 -13.63
C GLU A 246 -8.30 4.40 -14.81
N ALA A 247 -8.72 3.84 -15.95
CA ALA A 247 -9.13 4.61 -17.11
C ALA A 247 -10.42 5.41 -16.82
N ALA A 248 -11.39 4.76 -16.17
CA ALA A 248 -12.61 5.43 -15.73
C ALA A 248 -12.33 6.51 -14.68
N LEU A 249 -11.41 6.27 -13.76
CA LEU A 249 -10.98 7.25 -12.76
C LEU A 249 -10.36 8.49 -13.43
N VAL A 250 -9.41 8.30 -14.35
CA VAL A 250 -8.79 9.41 -15.10
C VAL A 250 -9.85 10.22 -15.85
N ALA A 251 -10.82 9.58 -16.50
CA ALA A 251 -11.90 10.27 -17.19
C ALA A 251 -12.78 11.10 -16.23
N ALA A 252 -13.14 10.54 -15.07
CA ALA A 252 -13.93 11.25 -14.06
C ALA A 252 -13.19 12.43 -13.43
N LEU A 253 -11.88 12.31 -13.22
CA LEU A 253 -11.01 13.37 -12.69
C LEU A 253 -10.82 14.50 -13.72
N SER A 254 -10.58 14.15 -14.99
CA SER A 254 -10.36 15.13 -16.07
C SER A 254 -11.55 16.04 -16.30
N THR A 255 -12.78 15.55 -16.05
CA THR A 255 -14.00 16.34 -16.12
C THR A 255 -14.32 17.11 -14.84
N GLY A 256 -13.53 16.93 -13.77
CA GLY A 256 -13.83 17.50 -12.45
C GLY A 256 -15.06 16.88 -11.76
N ARG A 257 -15.55 15.73 -12.26
CA ARG A 257 -16.74 15.05 -11.71
C ARG A 257 -16.54 14.64 -10.26
N ILE A 258 -15.32 14.20 -9.93
CA ILE A 258 -14.90 13.83 -8.57
C ILE A 258 -13.49 14.36 -8.28
N ARG A 259 -13.06 14.22 -7.04
CA ARG A 259 -11.68 14.41 -6.56
C ARG A 259 -11.09 13.07 -6.18
N ALA A 260 -9.76 12.96 -6.09
CA ALA A 260 -9.13 11.75 -5.58
C ALA A 260 -7.93 12.04 -4.65
N ALA A 261 -7.66 11.06 -3.78
CA ALA A 261 -6.44 10.99 -2.99
C ALA A 261 -5.93 9.53 -3.02
N LEU A 262 -4.82 9.32 -3.67
CA LEU A 262 -4.33 8.01 -4.05
C LEU A 262 -2.95 7.75 -3.45
N ASP A 263 -2.79 6.60 -2.81
CA ASP A 263 -1.51 6.09 -2.33
C ASP A 263 -1.02 4.88 -3.14
N VAL A 264 -1.89 4.35 -4.01
CA VAL A 264 -1.64 3.13 -4.79
C VAL A 264 -2.12 3.27 -6.23
N TYR A 265 -1.48 2.54 -7.16
CA TYR A 265 -1.68 2.65 -8.59
C TYR A 265 -1.72 1.26 -9.23
N ASP A 266 -2.18 1.17 -10.48
CA ASP A 266 -2.15 -0.09 -11.24
C ASP A 266 -0.71 -0.50 -11.59
N SER A 267 0.13 0.47 -11.88
CA SER A 267 1.57 0.29 -12.09
C SER A 267 2.37 1.10 -11.08
N GLU A 268 3.25 0.45 -10.33
CA GLU A 268 4.12 1.07 -9.34
C GLU A 268 5.58 0.71 -9.60
N PRO A 269 6.50 1.70 -9.67
CA PRO A 269 6.29 3.16 -9.55
C PRO A 269 5.40 3.73 -10.64
N LEU A 270 4.57 4.75 -10.28
CA LEU A 270 3.72 5.43 -11.26
C LEU A 270 4.56 6.03 -12.40
N PRO A 271 4.34 5.65 -13.68
CA PRO A 271 5.15 6.13 -14.80
C PRO A 271 5.18 7.66 -14.92
N GLN A 272 6.30 8.24 -15.42
CA GLN A 272 6.44 9.69 -15.51
C GLN A 272 5.37 10.37 -16.39
N GLY A 273 4.99 9.75 -17.50
CA GLY A 273 3.95 10.25 -18.42
C GLY A 273 2.53 9.87 -18.03
N HIS A 274 2.31 9.31 -16.85
CA HIS A 274 0.99 8.80 -16.46
C HIS A 274 -0.04 9.93 -16.31
N PRO A 275 -1.26 9.80 -16.87
CA PRO A 275 -2.29 10.86 -16.88
C PRO A 275 -2.66 11.37 -15.47
N LEU A 276 -2.69 10.51 -14.45
CA LEU A 276 -2.98 10.91 -13.07
C LEU A 276 -2.08 12.04 -12.55
N ARG A 277 -0.83 12.15 -13.04
CA ARG A 277 0.11 13.22 -12.63
C ARG A 277 -0.35 14.61 -13.07
N ALA A 278 -1.13 14.68 -14.13
CA ALA A 278 -1.64 15.94 -14.69
C ALA A 278 -3.12 16.18 -14.34
N CYS A 279 -3.82 15.20 -13.72
CA CYS A 279 -5.22 15.36 -13.36
C CYS A 279 -5.40 16.47 -12.30
N PRO A 280 -6.39 17.37 -12.46
CA PRO A 280 -6.73 18.35 -11.44
C PRO A 280 -7.36 17.67 -10.22
N HIS A 281 -7.29 18.32 -9.06
CA HIS A 281 -7.97 17.88 -7.84
C HIS A 281 -7.58 16.48 -7.34
N VAL A 282 -6.32 16.07 -7.60
CA VAL A 282 -5.76 14.80 -7.13
C VAL A 282 -4.64 15.05 -6.15
N VAL A 283 -4.63 14.31 -5.03
CA VAL A 283 -3.49 14.18 -4.13
C VAL A 283 -2.85 12.82 -4.39
N LEU A 284 -1.56 12.80 -4.69
CA LEU A 284 -0.80 11.59 -5.00
C LEU A 284 0.23 11.34 -3.89
N SER A 285 0.29 10.11 -3.40
CA SER A 285 1.25 9.61 -2.42
C SER A 285 1.93 8.35 -2.97
N PRO A 286 3.24 8.14 -2.76
CA PRO A 286 3.98 7.06 -3.40
C PRO A 286 3.98 5.77 -2.55
N HIS A 287 2.80 5.20 -2.28
CA HIS A 287 2.58 3.96 -1.53
C HIS A 287 3.23 3.98 -0.13
N LEU A 288 2.87 4.99 0.65
CA LEU A 288 3.40 5.23 2.00
C LEU A 288 2.50 4.67 3.12
N GLY A 289 1.44 3.94 2.83
CA GLY A 289 0.47 3.46 3.82
C GLY A 289 1.08 2.73 5.02
N TYR A 290 2.20 2.04 4.83
CA TYR A 290 2.96 1.38 5.89
C TYR A 290 4.26 2.13 6.27
N GLY A 291 4.58 3.23 5.58
CA GLY A 291 5.88 3.88 5.57
C GLY A 291 6.17 4.72 6.81
N THR A 292 6.22 4.11 7.99
CA THR A 292 6.67 4.75 9.23
C THR A 292 7.95 4.09 9.74
N MET A 293 8.76 4.83 10.52
CA MET A 293 9.99 4.28 11.10
C MET A 293 9.73 3.09 12.01
N GLU A 294 8.61 3.07 12.73
CA GLU A 294 8.20 1.96 13.58
C GLU A 294 7.99 0.69 12.75
N THR A 295 7.33 0.82 11.62
CA THR A 295 7.07 -0.30 10.69
C THR A 295 8.38 -0.77 10.06
N PHE A 296 9.23 0.12 9.56
CA PHE A 296 10.54 -0.25 8.99
C PHE A 296 11.43 -0.93 10.02
N ARG A 297 11.53 -0.39 11.25
CA ARG A 297 12.28 -1.03 12.34
C ARG A 297 11.81 -2.44 12.64
N ALA A 298 10.49 -2.65 12.68
CA ALA A 298 9.95 -3.98 12.92
C ALA A 298 10.22 -4.93 11.74
N PHE A 299 10.06 -4.49 10.50
CA PHE A 299 10.31 -5.29 9.31
C PHE A 299 11.78 -5.72 9.21
N TYR A 300 12.70 -4.78 9.31
CA TYR A 300 14.12 -5.10 9.17
C TYR A 300 14.64 -5.93 10.35
N ARG A 301 14.24 -5.62 11.59
CA ARG A 301 14.59 -6.45 12.74
C ARG A 301 14.11 -7.89 12.56
N GLN A 302 12.83 -8.11 12.25
CA GLN A 302 12.30 -9.46 12.04
C GLN A 302 12.91 -10.14 10.81
N GLY A 303 13.23 -9.39 9.77
CA GLY A 303 13.93 -9.88 8.59
C GLY A 303 15.34 -10.38 8.95
N ILE A 304 16.11 -9.61 9.70
CA ILE A 304 17.44 -10.00 10.20
C ILE A 304 17.35 -11.27 11.07
N GLU A 305 16.39 -11.31 12.02
CA GLU A 305 16.13 -12.50 12.84
C GLU A 305 15.80 -13.73 11.99
N ASN A 306 14.99 -13.59 10.94
CA ASN A 306 14.67 -14.66 10.00
C ASN A 306 15.92 -15.21 9.30
N VAL A 307 16.79 -14.30 8.82
CA VAL A 307 18.02 -14.70 8.14
C VAL A 307 18.97 -15.40 9.10
N LEU A 308 19.20 -14.83 10.29
CA LEU A 308 20.08 -15.43 11.30
C LEU A 308 19.58 -16.82 11.71
N ALA A 309 18.29 -16.98 12.01
CA ALA A 309 17.69 -18.26 12.37
C ALA A 309 17.78 -19.29 11.21
N PHE A 310 17.65 -18.85 9.96
CA PHE A 310 17.88 -19.70 8.80
C PHE A 310 19.34 -20.17 8.72
N LEU A 311 20.31 -19.28 8.95
CA LEU A 311 21.73 -19.62 8.97
C LEU A 311 22.10 -20.58 10.10
N ASP A 312 21.33 -20.58 11.19
CA ASP A 312 21.46 -21.53 12.33
C ASP A 312 20.74 -22.86 12.05
N GLY A 313 20.07 -23.04 10.90
CA GLY A 313 19.33 -24.24 10.54
C GLY A 313 17.96 -24.38 11.22
N VAL A 314 17.48 -23.36 11.93
CA VAL A 314 16.19 -23.33 12.66
C VAL A 314 15.32 -22.14 12.20
N PRO A 315 14.90 -22.07 10.94
CA PRO A 315 14.17 -20.93 10.40
C PRO A 315 12.87 -20.67 11.18
N VAL A 316 12.62 -19.41 11.50
CA VAL A 316 11.46 -18.92 12.23
C VAL A 316 10.50 -18.20 11.30
N ARG A 317 9.25 -17.99 11.74
CA ARG A 317 8.21 -17.32 10.94
C ARG A 317 8.12 -17.86 9.51
N ARG A 318 8.16 -19.20 9.39
CA ARG A 318 8.02 -19.87 8.08
C ARG A 318 6.61 -19.70 7.53
N LEU A 319 6.54 -19.55 6.23
CA LEU A 319 5.30 -19.59 5.47
C LEU A 319 5.29 -20.86 4.63
N ASP A 320 4.27 -21.72 4.84
CA ASP A 320 4.02 -22.88 4.02
C ASP A 320 2.94 -22.52 2.99
N PRO A 321 3.29 -22.30 1.70
CA PRO A 321 2.34 -21.83 0.69
C PRO A 321 1.28 -22.86 0.29
N ILE A 322 1.39 -24.09 0.78
CA ILE A 322 0.55 -25.25 0.43
C ILE A 322 -0.56 -25.51 1.48
N ALA A 323 -0.66 -24.69 2.51
CA ALA A 323 -1.69 -24.79 3.55
C ALA A 323 -2.92 -23.90 3.27
#